data_456cf63e9ba9e3e1f078d43c1bcddba6
#
_entry.id   456cf63e9ba9e3e1f078d43c1bcddba6
#
_cell.length_a   1.000
_cell.length_b   1.000
_cell.length_c   1.000
_cell.angle_alpha   90.00
_cell.angle_beta   90.00
_cell.angle_gamma   90.00
#
_symmetry.space_group_name_H-M   'P 1'
#
loop_
_entity.id
_entity.type
_entity.pdbx_description
1 polymer ?
#
loop_
_entity_poly.entity_id
_entity_poly.type
_entity_poly.pdbx_seq_one_letter_code
_entity_poly.pdbx_strand_id
1 'polypeptide(L)'
;MKLLIKGGKIFDAIHKEPYFADILAVDGKIAAIGENLDAEGAEIVDASGLNVYPGLVEAHGHIGLDGWAMGYEGSDYNEYTDPVTPQLRAIDGINPFDESLHDAALGGVTTVCTGPGSSNVLGGTFAAYKTVGKCIDDMCILPEAAMKCAFGENPKRCYRDKSITSRMSTAAKLRDILFRAREYQRKVDLAGDDESKLPAFNLQLHAMLPVMRGQIPLKAHAHQANDILTAVRIAKEFGVKLTLEHVTDGALIVDELVRANVPLAVGPTFGQPSKIELKNKSWKTPGILNKAGCHVSIITDSPVTEQRHLRFCAAMAVNGGMDPFEAFRAVTLYPAEHIGISDRVGSIEVGKDADFALMDGDLFSLQTNVVATYILGSPVC
;
A
#
# COMPACT_ATOMS: atom_id res chain seq x y z
N MET A 1 -8.80 -18.36 -20.03
CA MET A 1 -9.37 -19.24 -18.99
C MET A 1 -10.71 -18.67 -18.55
N LYS A 2 -11.78 -19.52 -18.39
CA LYS A 2 -13.07 -19.10 -17.83
C LYS A 2 -13.25 -19.74 -16.46
N LEU A 3 -13.69 -18.95 -15.48
CA LEU A 3 -14.03 -19.38 -14.12
C LEU A 3 -15.40 -18.85 -13.75
N LEU A 4 -16.26 -19.70 -13.20
CA LEU A 4 -17.55 -19.31 -12.63
C LEU A 4 -17.56 -19.58 -11.13
N ILE A 5 -17.59 -18.52 -10.32
CA ILE A 5 -17.89 -18.58 -8.87
C ILE A 5 -19.41 -18.58 -8.73
N LYS A 6 -20.00 -19.69 -8.29
CA LYS A 6 -21.46 -19.89 -8.31
C LYS A 6 -22.07 -19.82 -6.92
N GLY A 7 -23.17 -19.04 -6.78
CA GLY A 7 -24.05 -19.03 -5.62
C GLY A 7 -23.43 -18.44 -4.34
N GLY A 8 -22.34 -17.66 -4.46
CA GLY A 8 -21.69 -17.03 -3.33
C GLY A 8 -22.43 -15.81 -2.78
N LYS A 9 -22.23 -15.50 -1.51
CA LYS A 9 -22.64 -14.24 -0.89
C LYS A 9 -21.58 -13.17 -1.13
N ILE A 10 -21.89 -12.20 -2.01
CA ILE A 10 -20.93 -11.23 -2.51
C ILE A 10 -20.85 -10.01 -1.59
N PHE A 11 -19.62 -9.67 -1.18
CA PHE A 11 -19.25 -8.43 -0.50
C PHE A 11 -18.34 -7.65 -1.47
N ASP A 12 -18.88 -6.69 -2.20
CA ASP A 12 -18.18 -6.07 -3.34
C ASP A 12 -17.37 -4.81 -3.01
N ALA A 13 -17.40 -4.33 -1.77
CA ALA A 13 -16.78 -3.09 -1.28
C ALA A 13 -17.42 -1.78 -1.84
N ILE A 14 -18.48 -1.89 -2.63
CA ILE A 14 -19.26 -0.77 -3.17
C ILE A 14 -20.59 -0.65 -2.42
N HIS A 15 -21.33 -1.76 -2.31
CA HIS A 15 -22.61 -1.81 -1.62
C HIS A 15 -22.41 -2.25 -0.16
N LYS A 16 -23.09 -1.56 0.75
CA LYS A 16 -23.00 -1.88 2.19
C LYS A 16 -23.60 -3.25 2.51
N GLU A 17 -24.73 -3.58 1.87
CA GLU A 17 -25.42 -4.85 2.07
C GLU A 17 -24.93 -5.88 1.06
N PRO A 18 -24.50 -7.07 1.51
CA PRO A 18 -24.09 -8.14 0.61
C PRO A 18 -25.29 -8.74 -0.10
N TYR A 19 -25.05 -9.35 -1.25
CA TYR A 19 -26.07 -10.00 -2.08
C TYR A 19 -25.60 -11.35 -2.62
N PHE A 20 -26.53 -12.20 -3.07
CA PHE A 20 -26.19 -13.47 -3.70
C PHE A 20 -26.11 -13.29 -5.22
N ALA A 21 -25.03 -13.78 -5.83
CA ALA A 21 -24.83 -13.77 -7.28
C ALA A 21 -23.76 -14.79 -7.69
N ASP A 22 -23.74 -15.07 -9.00
CA ASP A 22 -22.61 -15.73 -9.66
C ASP A 22 -21.64 -14.66 -10.17
N ILE A 23 -20.35 -15.00 -10.25
CA ILE A 23 -19.32 -14.17 -10.86
C ILE A 23 -18.65 -14.96 -11.97
N LEU A 24 -18.74 -14.48 -13.21
CA LEU A 24 -18.01 -15.04 -14.34
C LEU A 24 -16.71 -14.24 -14.56
N ALA A 25 -15.60 -14.94 -14.49
CA ALA A 25 -14.28 -14.39 -14.87
C ALA A 25 -13.82 -14.99 -16.21
N VAL A 26 -13.30 -14.14 -17.08
CA VAL A 26 -12.75 -14.51 -18.38
C VAL A 26 -11.37 -13.85 -18.54
N ASP A 27 -10.37 -14.64 -18.84
CA ASP A 27 -8.99 -14.17 -19.07
C ASP A 27 -8.47 -13.22 -17.97
N GLY A 28 -8.73 -13.61 -16.71
CA GLY A 28 -8.26 -12.89 -15.53
C GLY A 28 -9.08 -11.65 -15.14
N LYS A 29 -10.19 -11.37 -15.84
CA LYS A 29 -11.07 -10.23 -15.56
C LYS A 29 -12.48 -10.68 -15.21
N ILE A 30 -13.15 -9.91 -14.36
CA ILE A 30 -14.58 -10.07 -14.08
C ILE A 30 -15.37 -9.66 -15.31
N ALA A 31 -16.00 -10.62 -15.97
CA ALA A 31 -16.75 -10.41 -17.20
C ALA A 31 -18.24 -10.12 -16.94
N ALA A 32 -18.83 -10.78 -15.92
CA ALA A 32 -20.23 -10.59 -15.54
C ALA A 32 -20.47 -10.92 -14.06
N ILE A 33 -21.46 -10.27 -13.46
CA ILE A 33 -21.99 -10.54 -12.13
C ILE A 33 -23.51 -10.61 -12.26
N GLY A 34 -24.13 -11.67 -11.78
CA GLY A 34 -25.59 -11.83 -11.88
C GLY A 34 -26.04 -13.22 -11.47
N GLU A 35 -27.34 -13.49 -11.62
CA GLU A 35 -27.92 -14.81 -11.31
C GLU A 35 -27.91 -15.70 -12.56
N ASN A 36 -27.66 -17.00 -12.37
CA ASN A 36 -27.72 -18.03 -13.41
C ASN A 36 -26.88 -17.71 -14.66
N LEU A 37 -25.65 -17.27 -14.46
CA LEU A 37 -24.75 -16.97 -15.57
C LEU A 37 -24.41 -18.24 -16.38
N ASP A 38 -24.24 -18.07 -17.70
CA ASP A 38 -23.82 -19.15 -18.58
C ASP A 38 -22.38 -19.62 -18.24
N ALA A 39 -22.29 -20.89 -17.92
CA ALA A 39 -21.04 -21.56 -17.52
C ALA A 39 -20.39 -22.35 -18.66
N GLU A 40 -20.84 -22.23 -19.92
CA GLU A 40 -20.28 -23.03 -21.02
C GLU A 40 -18.76 -22.83 -21.14
N GLY A 41 -18.02 -23.93 -20.95
CA GLY A 41 -16.56 -23.95 -20.99
C GLY A 41 -15.85 -23.31 -19.79
N ALA A 42 -16.58 -22.99 -18.71
CA ALA A 42 -15.98 -22.47 -17.47
C ALA A 42 -15.68 -23.60 -16.47
N GLU A 43 -14.59 -23.42 -15.72
CA GLU A 43 -14.40 -24.12 -14.45
C GLU A 43 -15.41 -23.58 -13.44
N ILE A 44 -16.18 -24.47 -12.80
CA ILE A 44 -17.23 -24.07 -11.85
C ILE A 44 -16.73 -24.29 -10.43
N VAL A 45 -16.75 -23.23 -9.62
CA VAL A 45 -16.48 -23.25 -8.19
C VAL A 45 -17.79 -23.01 -7.45
N ASP A 46 -18.25 -24.01 -6.71
CA ASP A 46 -19.44 -23.88 -5.85
C ASP A 46 -19.07 -23.07 -4.60
N ALA A 47 -19.58 -21.85 -4.56
CA ALA A 47 -19.42 -20.93 -3.42
C ALA A 47 -20.67 -20.89 -2.53
N SER A 48 -21.56 -21.87 -2.66
CA SER A 48 -22.77 -21.94 -1.81
C SER A 48 -22.38 -22.03 -0.34
N GLY A 49 -22.89 -21.09 0.45
CA GLY A 49 -22.57 -20.97 1.87
C GLY A 49 -21.25 -20.24 2.19
N LEU A 50 -20.52 -19.80 1.16
CA LEU A 50 -19.30 -18.99 1.33
C LEU A 50 -19.58 -17.51 1.10
N ASN A 51 -18.79 -16.68 1.78
CA ASN A 51 -18.68 -15.25 1.53
C ASN A 51 -17.58 -15.02 0.50
N VAL A 52 -17.86 -14.23 -0.51
CA VAL A 52 -16.91 -13.86 -1.57
C VAL A 52 -16.55 -12.39 -1.39
N TYR A 53 -15.30 -12.16 -1.04
CA TYR A 53 -14.71 -10.83 -0.90
C TYR A 53 -13.79 -10.53 -2.08
N PRO A 54 -13.58 -9.25 -2.47
CA PRO A 54 -12.46 -8.90 -3.34
C PRO A 54 -11.16 -9.29 -2.65
N GLY A 55 -10.14 -9.62 -3.42
CA GLY A 55 -8.82 -9.82 -2.86
C GLY A 55 -8.38 -8.64 -2.02
N LEU A 56 -7.86 -8.91 -0.83
CA LEU A 56 -7.38 -7.87 0.08
C LEU A 56 -6.16 -7.17 -0.51
N VAL A 57 -6.04 -5.87 -0.24
CA VAL A 57 -4.98 -5.00 -0.77
C VAL A 57 -4.19 -4.39 0.38
N GLU A 58 -2.87 -4.53 0.34
CA GLU A 58 -1.95 -3.85 1.26
C GLU A 58 -1.39 -2.58 0.63
N ALA A 59 -1.59 -1.43 1.28
CA ALA A 59 -1.08 -0.16 0.78
C ALA A 59 0.39 0.10 1.12
N HIS A 60 0.96 -0.58 2.11
CA HIS A 60 2.30 -0.30 2.61
C HIS A 60 2.91 -1.48 3.37
N GLY A 61 3.86 -2.14 2.75
CA GLY A 61 4.65 -3.20 3.36
C GLY A 61 6.04 -3.33 2.72
N HIS A 62 6.76 -4.38 3.10
CA HIS A 62 8.13 -4.63 2.64
C HIS A 62 8.35 -6.09 2.21
N ILE A 63 7.29 -6.92 2.13
CA ILE A 63 7.40 -8.32 1.70
C ILE A 63 7.96 -8.40 0.27
N GLY A 64 8.72 -9.45 0.02
CA GLY A 64 9.48 -9.58 -1.23
C GLY A 64 10.84 -8.86 -1.20
N LEU A 65 11.01 -7.84 -0.32
CA LEU A 65 12.28 -7.13 -0.07
C LEU A 65 12.88 -7.46 1.31
N ASP A 66 12.10 -8.00 2.22
CA ASP A 66 12.56 -8.51 3.51
C ASP A 66 12.19 -9.99 3.58
N GLY A 67 13.13 -10.84 3.13
CA GLY A 67 12.97 -12.28 2.94
C GLY A 67 12.61 -13.02 4.22
N TRP A 68 11.37 -12.89 4.66
CA TRP A 68 10.77 -13.51 5.84
C TRP A 68 11.69 -13.57 7.08
N ALA A 69 12.35 -12.43 7.39
CA ALA A 69 13.29 -12.27 8.50
C ALA A 69 14.50 -13.23 8.47
N MET A 70 14.96 -13.65 7.31
CA MET A 70 16.10 -14.56 7.11
C MET A 70 17.47 -13.90 7.37
N GLY A 71 17.49 -12.77 8.09
CA GLY A 71 18.71 -12.06 8.45
C GLY A 71 19.15 -11.07 7.38
N TYR A 72 20.42 -10.62 7.46
CA TYR A 72 20.95 -9.53 6.63
C TYR A 72 20.80 -9.78 5.13
N GLU A 73 21.11 -10.99 4.66
CA GLU A 73 21.08 -11.33 3.24
C GLU A 73 19.67 -11.27 2.63
N GLY A 74 18.63 -11.55 3.43
CA GLY A 74 17.24 -11.46 3.00
C GLY A 74 16.61 -10.07 3.18
N SER A 75 17.37 -9.06 3.62
CA SER A 75 16.83 -7.76 4.05
C SER A 75 17.28 -6.64 3.13
N ASP A 76 16.61 -6.49 1.97
CA ASP A 76 16.96 -5.50 0.92
C ASP A 76 16.14 -4.21 0.97
N TYR A 77 15.22 -4.06 1.92
CA TYR A 77 14.33 -2.90 1.96
C TYR A 77 14.96 -1.61 2.51
N ASN A 78 16.18 -1.64 3.05
CA ASN A 78 16.84 -0.44 3.58
C ASN A 78 18.27 -0.27 3.05
N GLU A 79 18.53 0.86 2.43
CA GLU A 79 19.91 1.32 2.14
C GLU A 79 20.45 2.09 3.36
N TYR A 80 21.65 1.73 3.83
CA TYR A 80 22.25 2.33 5.04
C TYR A 80 23.46 3.21 4.77
N THR A 81 23.91 3.34 3.51
CA THR A 81 25.12 4.08 3.16
C THR A 81 24.85 5.53 2.76
N ASP A 82 23.73 5.82 2.10
CA ASP A 82 23.30 7.16 1.69
C ASP A 82 21.85 7.44 2.17
N PRO A 83 21.60 8.54 2.89
CA PRO A 83 20.26 8.89 3.34
C PRO A 83 19.30 9.36 2.23
N VAL A 84 19.79 9.60 1.00
CA VAL A 84 19.00 10.17 -0.11
C VAL A 84 19.25 9.36 -1.38
N THR A 85 18.41 8.40 -1.64
CA THR A 85 18.54 7.40 -2.72
C THR A 85 17.27 7.29 -3.57
N PRO A 86 16.78 8.40 -4.17
CA PRO A 86 15.52 8.37 -4.95
C PRO A 86 15.58 7.49 -6.20
N GLN A 87 16.79 7.14 -6.67
CA GLN A 87 17.01 6.31 -7.84
C GLN A 87 16.82 4.81 -7.59
N LEU A 88 16.68 4.38 -6.34
CA LEU A 88 16.40 2.97 -6.03
C LEU A 88 14.93 2.64 -6.37
N ARG A 89 14.71 1.46 -6.90
CA ARG A 89 13.40 0.99 -7.32
C ARG A 89 13.10 -0.35 -6.66
N ALA A 90 11.96 -0.45 -5.99
CA ALA A 90 11.57 -1.70 -5.32
C ALA A 90 11.57 -2.90 -6.28
N ILE A 91 11.11 -2.68 -7.52
CA ILE A 91 11.00 -3.74 -8.53
C ILE A 91 12.35 -4.44 -8.83
N ASP A 92 13.48 -3.75 -8.60
CA ASP A 92 14.80 -4.31 -8.85
C ASP A 92 15.27 -5.26 -7.72
N GLY A 93 14.64 -5.20 -6.53
CA GLY A 93 15.00 -6.03 -5.37
C GLY A 93 13.96 -7.06 -4.96
N ILE A 94 12.72 -6.97 -5.48
CA ILE A 94 11.65 -7.89 -5.08
C ILE A 94 11.95 -9.31 -5.54
N ASN A 95 11.97 -10.24 -4.57
CA ASN A 95 12.06 -11.67 -4.81
C ASN A 95 10.66 -12.28 -4.97
N PRO A 96 10.24 -12.72 -6.19
CA PRO A 96 8.93 -13.31 -6.41
C PRO A 96 8.73 -14.67 -5.72
N PHE A 97 9.80 -15.29 -5.24
CA PHE A 97 9.78 -16.56 -4.52
C PHE A 97 9.88 -16.40 -3.00
N ASP A 98 9.76 -15.17 -2.49
CA ASP A 98 9.66 -14.95 -1.06
C ASP A 98 8.37 -15.62 -0.52
N GLU A 99 8.53 -16.54 0.42
CA GLU A 99 7.42 -17.32 0.99
C GLU A 99 6.35 -16.44 1.65
N SER A 100 6.71 -15.25 2.11
CA SER A 100 5.76 -14.30 2.69
C SER A 100 4.71 -13.83 1.67
N LEU A 101 5.01 -13.83 0.37
CA LEU A 101 4.07 -13.51 -0.70
C LEU A 101 3.00 -14.60 -0.84
N HIS A 102 3.42 -15.86 -0.86
CA HIS A 102 2.50 -16.99 -0.91
C HIS A 102 1.63 -17.08 0.35
N ASP A 103 2.25 -16.89 1.52
CA ASP A 103 1.54 -16.86 2.80
C ASP A 103 0.50 -15.71 2.86
N ALA A 104 0.83 -14.54 2.31
CA ALA A 104 -0.11 -13.42 2.16
C ALA A 104 -1.32 -13.81 1.28
N ALA A 105 -1.06 -14.47 0.14
CA ALA A 105 -2.10 -14.94 -0.76
C ALA A 105 -3.02 -15.97 -0.10
N LEU A 106 -2.49 -16.91 0.68
CA LEU A 106 -3.29 -17.86 1.48
C LEU A 106 -4.14 -17.15 2.54
N GLY A 107 -3.71 -15.97 3.00
CA GLY A 107 -4.49 -15.07 3.88
C GLY A 107 -5.54 -14.23 3.15
N GLY A 108 -5.71 -14.40 1.84
CA GLY A 108 -6.65 -13.61 1.01
C GLY A 108 -6.09 -12.28 0.52
N VAL A 109 -4.81 -11.96 0.77
CA VAL A 109 -4.16 -10.73 0.28
C VAL A 109 -3.61 -10.99 -1.12
N THR A 110 -4.22 -10.41 -2.13
CA THR A 110 -3.90 -10.66 -3.55
C THR A 110 -3.01 -9.62 -4.18
N THR A 111 -2.96 -8.43 -3.59
CA THR A 111 -2.21 -7.29 -4.10
C THR A 111 -1.50 -6.57 -2.97
N VAL A 112 -0.23 -6.26 -3.17
CA VAL A 112 0.60 -5.52 -2.20
C VAL A 112 1.33 -4.36 -2.87
N CYS A 113 1.53 -3.29 -2.12
CA CYS A 113 2.41 -2.18 -2.48
C CYS A 113 3.59 -2.18 -1.53
N THR A 114 4.76 -2.56 -2.03
CA THR A 114 5.97 -2.68 -1.22
C THR A 114 7.13 -1.87 -1.78
N GLY A 115 8.08 -1.57 -0.93
CA GLY A 115 9.22 -0.75 -1.32
C GLY A 115 10.17 -0.48 -0.17
N PRO A 116 11.03 0.56 -0.32
CA PRO A 116 12.03 0.88 0.68
C PRO A 116 11.44 1.14 2.07
N GLY A 117 12.17 0.68 3.10
CA GLY A 117 11.86 0.95 4.48
C GLY A 117 12.01 2.43 4.86
N SER A 118 12.02 2.70 6.16
CA SER A 118 12.02 4.07 6.68
C SER A 118 13.36 4.54 7.22
N SER A 119 14.47 3.89 6.86
CA SER A 119 15.81 4.34 7.23
C SER A 119 16.16 5.66 6.55
N ASN A 120 15.94 5.75 5.25
CA ASN A 120 16.34 6.88 4.42
C ASN A 120 15.39 8.07 4.58
N VAL A 121 15.94 9.28 4.48
CA VAL A 121 15.14 10.50 4.30
C VAL A 121 14.35 10.43 2.99
N LEU A 122 14.97 9.87 1.94
CA LEU A 122 14.35 9.58 0.65
C LEU A 122 14.91 8.24 0.14
N GLY A 123 14.07 7.22 0.03
CA GLY A 123 14.51 5.82 -0.09
C GLY A 123 14.38 5.20 -1.47
N GLY A 124 13.61 5.80 -2.39
CA GLY A 124 13.31 5.21 -3.70
C GLY A 124 11.82 4.91 -3.90
N THR A 125 11.48 4.23 -5.01
CA THR A 125 10.08 4.01 -5.39
C THR A 125 9.52 2.70 -4.84
N PHE A 126 8.23 2.73 -4.49
CA PHE A 126 7.38 1.58 -4.21
C PHE A 126 6.84 1.00 -5.51
N ALA A 127 6.58 -0.31 -5.53
CA ALA A 127 5.88 -1.01 -6.60
C ALA A 127 4.63 -1.70 -6.08
N ALA A 128 3.55 -1.75 -6.89
CA ALA A 128 2.36 -2.52 -6.60
C ALA A 128 2.30 -3.76 -7.51
N TYR A 129 2.05 -4.94 -6.91
CA TYR A 129 2.08 -6.21 -7.64
C TYR A 129 1.22 -7.28 -6.98
N LYS A 130 0.92 -8.34 -7.74
CA LYS A 130 0.20 -9.53 -7.27
C LYS A 130 1.09 -10.38 -6.37
N THR A 131 0.50 -11.02 -5.37
CA THR A 131 1.24 -11.83 -4.38
C THR A 131 1.66 -13.21 -4.92
N VAL A 132 1.25 -13.59 -6.12
CA VAL A 132 1.60 -14.88 -6.73
C VAL A 132 2.11 -14.67 -8.15
N GLY A 133 3.22 -15.30 -8.47
CA GLY A 133 3.85 -15.29 -9.79
C GLY A 133 5.27 -15.84 -9.73
N LYS A 134 5.97 -15.81 -10.86
CA LYS A 134 7.36 -16.31 -11.00
C LYS A 134 8.33 -15.23 -11.48
N CYS A 135 7.81 -14.16 -12.01
CA CYS A 135 8.55 -13.02 -12.52
C CYS A 135 7.89 -11.75 -12.07
N ILE A 136 8.65 -10.85 -11.47
CA ILE A 136 8.09 -9.60 -10.93
C ILE A 136 7.47 -8.72 -12.03
N ASP A 137 8.01 -8.74 -13.24
CA ASP A 137 7.44 -7.99 -14.36
C ASP A 137 6.03 -8.46 -14.73
N ASP A 138 5.76 -9.79 -14.63
CA ASP A 138 4.43 -10.36 -14.88
C ASP A 138 3.45 -10.12 -13.71
N MET A 139 3.97 -10.05 -12.48
CA MET A 139 3.20 -9.77 -11.27
C MET A 139 2.85 -8.29 -11.14
N CYS A 140 3.64 -7.40 -11.74
CA CYS A 140 3.60 -5.97 -11.52
C CYS A 140 2.31 -5.34 -12.08
N ILE A 141 1.66 -4.52 -11.25
CA ILE A 141 0.52 -3.69 -11.63
C ILE A 141 1.00 -2.26 -11.92
N LEU A 142 1.86 -1.74 -11.05
CA LEU A 142 2.39 -0.38 -11.13
C LEU A 142 3.84 -0.37 -10.61
N PRO A 143 4.85 -0.21 -11.48
CA PRO A 143 6.27 -0.34 -11.11
C PRO A 143 6.79 0.82 -10.25
N GLU A 144 6.15 2.00 -10.32
CA GLU A 144 6.49 3.19 -9.55
C GLU A 144 5.21 3.82 -8.98
N ALA A 145 4.76 3.28 -7.84
CA ALA A 145 3.52 3.73 -7.21
C ALA A 145 3.68 5.03 -6.39
N ALA A 146 4.84 5.20 -5.75
CA ALA A 146 5.13 6.32 -4.87
C ALA A 146 6.63 6.43 -4.58
N MET A 147 7.11 7.62 -4.20
CA MET A 147 8.48 7.87 -3.76
C MET A 147 8.53 7.86 -2.22
N LYS A 148 9.24 6.90 -1.62
CA LYS A 148 9.38 6.80 -0.16
C LYS A 148 10.19 7.94 0.40
N CYS A 149 9.65 8.58 1.44
CA CYS A 149 10.42 9.43 2.35
C CYS A 149 10.10 9.10 3.81
N ALA A 150 10.99 9.46 4.73
CA ALA A 150 10.78 9.18 6.14
C ALA A 150 11.19 10.34 7.05
N PHE A 151 10.40 10.46 8.13
CA PHE A 151 10.58 11.41 9.22
C PHE A 151 10.74 10.66 10.54
N GLY A 152 11.04 11.41 11.60
CA GLY A 152 11.04 10.88 12.96
C GLY A 152 12.34 10.19 13.38
N GLU A 153 12.19 9.09 14.09
CA GLU A 153 13.29 8.43 14.79
C GLU A 153 14.23 7.66 13.85
N ASN A 154 13.67 6.99 12.85
CA ASN A 154 14.44 6.05 12.03
C ASN A 154 15.57 6.73 11.24
N PRO A 155 15.38 7.80 10.46
CA PRO A 155 16.47 8.49 9.79
C PRO A 155 17.54 9.01 10.77
N LYS A 156 17.10 9.53 11.92
CA LYS A 156 18.04 10.01 12.96
C LYS A 156 18.92 8.91 13.53
N ARG A 157 18.34 7.70 13.71
CA ARG A 157 19.08 6.55 14.24
C ARG A 157 20.03 5.99 13.19
N CYS A 158 19.56 5.80 11.96
CA CYS A 158 20.30 5.11 10.91
C CYS A 158 21.46 5.98 10.35
N TYR A 159 21.30 7.29 10.35
CA TYR A 159 22.27 8.21 9.73
C TYR A 159 22.85 9.27 10.68
N ARG A 160 22.86 8.99 12.01
CA ARG A 160 23.41 9.93 13.00
C ARG A 160 24.86 10.32 12.70
N ASP A 161 25.64 9.40 12.17
CA ASP A 161 27.05 9.62 11.80
C ASP A 161 27.22 10.23 10.40
N LYS A 162 26.11 10.49 9.70
CA LYS A 162 26.04 11.07 8.35
C LYS A 162 25.18 12.33 8.29
N SER A 163 25.31 13.21 9.29
CA SER A 163 24.66 14.53 9.40
C SER A 163 23.12 14.52 9.60
N ILE A 164 22.53 13.42 10.11
CA ILE A 164 21.10 13.38 10.46
C ILE A 164 20.94 13.06 11.95
N THR A 165 20.97 14.10 12.79
CA THR A 165 20.87 13.97 14.24
C THR A 165 19.58 14.59 14.82
N SER A 166 18.83 15.31 13.99
CA SER A 166 17.63 16.02 14.42
C SER A 166 16.52 15.93 13.37
N ARG A 167 15.27 16.19 13.76
CA ARG A 167 14.13 16.35 12.83
C ARG A 167 14.36 17.51 11.86
N MET A 168 15.07 18.56 12.31
CA MET A 168 15.43 19.68 11.45
C MET A 168 16.38 19.28 10.33
N SER A 169 17.40 18.45 10.61
CA SER A 169 18.33 17.95 9.56
C SER A 169 17.65 17.00 8.60
N THR A 170 16.71 16.13 9.07
CA THR A 170 15.86 15.30 8.20
C THR A 170 15.05 16.17 7.23
N ALA A 171 14.33 17.16 7.74
CA ALA A 171 13.53 18.07 6.92
C ALA A 171 14.40 18.91 5.96
N ALA A 172 15.58 19.34 6.38
CA ALA A 172 16.51 20.09 5.53
C ALA A 172 17.05 19.24 4.38
N LYS A 173 17.40 17.97 4.64
CA LYS A 173 17.84 17.03 3.59
C LYS A 173 16.75 16.77 2.55
N LEU A 174 15.49 16.57 2.97
CA LEU A 174 14.39 16.41 2.02
C LEU A 174 14.16 17.68 1.20
N ARG A 175 14.23 18.87 1.81
CA ARG A 175 14.11 20.13 1.06
C ARG A 175 15.24 20.32 0.06
N ASP A 176 16.49 19.99 0.43
CA ASP A 176 17.64 20.11 -0.47
C ASP A 176 17.41 19.34 -1.78
N ILE A 177 17.05 18.05 -1.68
CA ILE A 177 16.82 17.25 -2.89
C ILE A 177 15.60 17.75 -3.69
N LEU A 178 14.52 18.19 -3.03
CA LEU A 178 13.32 18.74 -3.71
C LEU A 178 13.65 20.06 -4.43
N PHE A 179 14.45 20.96 -3.83
CA PHE A 179 14.92 22.18 -4.51
C PHE A 179 15.76 21.86 -5.73
N ARG A 180 16.70 20.94 -5.60
CA ARG A 180 17.58 20.51 -6.71
C ARG A 180 16.75 19.84 -7.82
N ALA A 181 15.80 18.98 -7.46
CA ALA A 181 14.91 18.31 -8.41
C ALA A 181 14.02 19.31 -9.17
N ARG A 182 13.49 20.33 -8.48
CA ARG A 182 12.70 21.40 -9.12
C ARG A 182 13.52 22.21 -10.13
N GLU A 183 14.78 22.55 -9.78
CA GLU A 183 15.68 23.24 -10.71
C GLU A 183 16.08 22.35 -11.88
N TYR A 184 16.28 21.05 -11.64
CA TYR A 184 16.56 20.08 -12.70
C TYR A 184 15.37 19.94 -13.64
N GLN A 185 14.17 19.75 -13.12
CA GLN A 185 12.91 19.71 -13.88
C GLN A 185 12.77 20.96 -14.75
N ARG A 186 12.94 22.15 -14.17
CA ARG A 186 12.83 23.42 -14.93
C ARG A 186 13.80 23.47 -16.12
N LYS A 187 15.03 22.98 -15.95
CA LYS A 187 16.02 22.92 -17.06
C LYS A 187 15.62 21.91 -18.13
N VAL A 188 15.12 20.73 -17.73
CA VAL A 188 14.62 19.71 -18.66
C VAL A 188 13.44 20.25 -19.45
N ASP A 189 12.46 20.86 -18.78
CA ASP A 189 11.26 21.38 -19.42
C ASP A 189 11.58 22.58 -20.37
N LEU A 190 12.57 23.41 -20.04
CA LEU A 190 13.04 24.50 -20.91
C LEU A 190 13.84 24.03 -22.14
N ALA A 191 14.51 22.87 -22.06
CA ALA A 191 15.20 22.27 -23.18
C ALA A 191 14.23 21.76 -24.26
N GLY A 192 13.03 21.29 -23.86
CA GLY A 192 12.08 20.68 -24.77
C GLY A 192 12.72 19.55 -25.57
N ASP A 193 12.58 19.62 -26.91
CA ASP A 193 13.16 18.63 -27.83
C ASP A 193 14.63 18.90 -28.18
N ASP A 194 15.23 20.00 -27.69
CA ASP A 194 16.62 20.36 -27.97
C ASP A 194 17.59 19.68 -26.98
N GLU A 195 18.07 18.49 -27.33
CA GLU A 195 19.00 17.72 -26.53
C GLU A 195 20.27 18.48 -26.12
N SER A 196 20.72 19.47 -26.94
CA SER A 196 21.91 20.26 -26.64
C SER A 196 21.74 21.20 -25.44
N LYS A 197 20.49 21.47 -25.04
CA LYS A 197 20.13 22.32 -23.89
C LYS A 197 19.80 21.53 -22.63
N LEU A 198 19.77 20.20 -22.70
CA LEU A 198 19.51 19.36 -21.53
C LEU A 198 20.57 19.59 -20.46
N PRO A 199 20.20 19.62 -19.19
CA PRO A 199 21.18 19.64 -18.11
C PRO A 199 22.00 18.34 -18.11
N ALA A 200 23.22 18.39 -17.55
CA ALA A 200 24.00 17.18 -17.34
C ALA A 200 23.14 16.12 -16.59
N PHE A 201 23.12 14.90 -17.11
CA PHE A 201 22.31 13.83 -16.54
C PHE A 201 22.71 13.55 -15.09
N ASN A 202 21.71 13.48 -14.22
CA ASN A 202 21.85 13.11 -12.82
C ASN A 202 20.75 12.14 -12.44
N LEU A 203 21.10 10.89 -12.19
CA LEU A 203 20.15 9.80 -11.96
C LEU A 203 19.22 10.08 -10.76
N GLN A 204 19.75 10.62 -9.65
CA GLN A 204 18.95 10.97 -8.47
C GLN A 204 17.90 12.03 -8.77
N LEU A 205 18.30 13.10 -9.48
CA LEU A 205 17.39 14.19 -9.84
C LEU A 205 16.38 13.75 -10.90
N HIS A 206 16.80 12.90 -11.84
CA HIS A 206 15.93 12.34 -12.86
C HIS A 206 14.83 11.47 -12.24
N ALA A 207 15.17 10.63 -11.26
CA ALA A 207 14.22 9.79 -10.51
C ALA A 207 13.17 10.61 -9.73
N MET A 208 13.44 11.89 -9.45
CA MET A 208 12.49 12.78 -8.80
C MET A 208 11.49 13.45 -9.76
N LEU A 209 11.69 13.37 -11.07
CA LEU A 209 10.79 14.02 -12.04
C LEU A 209 9.33 13.58 -11.91
N PRO A 210 8.98 12.29 -11.72
CA PRO A 210 7.61 11.87 -11.51
C PRO A 210 6.94 12.52 -10.29
N VAL A 211 7.69 12.70 -9.19
CA VAL A 211 7.21 13.42 -7.99
C VAL A 211 6.96 14.89 -8.31
N MET A 212 7.95 15.55 -8.92
CA MET A 212 7.88 16.99 -9.24
C MET A 212 6.77 17.31 -10.25
N ARG A 213 6.43 16.37 -11.14
CA ARG A 213 5.34 16.47 -12.14
C ARG A 213 3.98 16.03 -11.58
N GLY A 214 3.92 15.60 -10.30
CA GLY A 214 2.69 15.12 -9.66
C GLY A 214 2.16 13.82 -10.25
N GLN A 215 3.00 13.01 -10.88
CA GLN A 215 2.64 11.69 -11.41
C GLN A 215 2.54 10.67 -10.27
N ILE A 216 3.51 10.68 -9.35
CA ILE A 216 3.49 9.85 -8.13
C ILE A 216 3.60 10.73 -6.88
N PRO A 217 3.06 10.31 -5.72
CA PRO A 217 3.18 11.04 -4.47
C PRO A 217 4.52 10.79 -3.76
N LEU A 218 4.88 11.71 -2.85
CA LEU A 218 5.75 11.37 -1.73
C LEU A 218 4.96 10.49 -0.75
N LYS A 219 5.51 9.32 -0.40
CA LYS A 219 4.96 8.35 0.55
C LYS A 219 5.70 8.48 1.88
N ALA A 220 5.12 9.24 2.81
CA ALA A 220 5.82 9.74 3.98
C ALA A 220 5.57 8.89 5.23
N HIS A 221 6.58 8.16 5.68
CA HIS A 221 6.60 7.56 7.01
C HIS A 221 6.64 8.64 8.09
N ALA A 222 5.62 8.71 8.92
CA ALA A 222 5.56 9.64 10.05
C ALA A 222 4.61 9.12 11.14
N HIS A 223 5.10 9.01 12.37
CA HIS A 223 4.30 8.58 13.52
C HIS A 223 3.82 9.75 14.38
N GLN A 224 4.72 10.65 14.76
CA GLN A 224 4.42 11.75 15.67
C GLN A 224 3.75 12.93 14.96
N ALA A 225 2.87 13.63 15.66
CA ALA A 225 2.11 14.76 15.13
C ALA A 225 3.00 15.83 14.47
N ASN A 226 4.14 16.17 15.09
CA ASN A 226 5.07 17.17 14.53
C ASN A 226 5.75 16.68 13.24
N ASP A 227 6.04 15.38 13.11
CA ASP A 227 6.62 14.78 11.91
C ASP A 227 5.57 14.73 10.79
N ILE A 228 4.33 14.32 11.09
CA ILE A 228 3.19 14.32 10.17
C ILE A 228 2.95 15.72 9.61
N LEU A 229 2.85 16.72 10.48
CA LEU A 229 2.62 18.12 10.07
C LEU A 229 3.80 18.70 9.29
N THR A 230 5.03 18.23 9.54
CA THR A 230 6.21 18.63 8.77
C THR A 230 6.18 18.03 7.36
N ALA A 231 5.75 16.77 7.21
CA ALA A 231 5.55 16.16 5.89
C ALA A 231 4.51 16.95 5.07
N VAL A 232 3.35 17.25 5.66
CA VAL A 232 2.29 18.07 5.05
C VAL A 232 2.81 19.45 4.64
N ARG A 233 3.57 20.11 5.53
CA ARG A 233 4.15 21.44 5.24
C ARG A 233 5.09 21.41 4.06
N ILE A 234 6.00 20.41 3.98
CA ILE A 234 6.96 20.28 2.88
C ILE A 234 6.25 19.96 1.58
N ALA A 235 5.27 19.04 1.58
CA ALA A 235 4.51 18.74 0.39
C ALA A 235 3.78 19.99 -0.18
N LYS A 236 3.17 20.81 0.69
CA LYS A 236 2.56 22.10 0.31
C LYS A 236 3.58 23.12 -0.21
N GLU A 237 4.75 23.22 0.43
CA GLU A 237 5.85 24.13 0.02
C GLU A 237 6.34 23.87 -1.40
N PHE A 238 6.36 22.60 -1.80
CA PHE A 238 6.83 22.19 -3.12
C PHE A 238 5.72 21.92 -4.14
N GLY A 239 4.46 21.89 -3.71
CA GLY A 239 3.32 21.59 -4.57
C GLY A 239 3.27 20.13 -5.05
N VAL A 240 3.84 19.20 -4.29
CA VAL A 240 3.87 17.76 -4.61
C VAL A 240 2.76 16.99 -3.93
N LYS A 241 2.30 15.90 -4.55
CA LYS A 241 1.35 14.98 -3.93
C LYS A 241 1.97 14.28 -2.72
N LEU A 242 1.15 13.92 -1.75
CA LEU A 242 1.57 13.28 -0.50
C LEU A 242 0.60 12.18 -0.12
N THR A 243 1.13 11.07 0.39
CA THR A 243 0.43 10.11 1.24
C THR A 243 1.14 10.03 2.60
N LEU A 244 0.40 9.74 3.65
CA LEU A 244 0.94 9.64 5.01
C LEU A 244 0.81 8.20 5.51
N GLU A 245 1.92 7.66 6.01
CA GLU A 245 2.02 6.28 6.47
C GLU A 245 2.18 6.24 7.99
N HIS A 246 1.54 5.25 8.61
CA HIS A 246 1.49 4.97 10.05
C HIS A 246 0.58 5.91 10.84
N VAL A 247 0.79 7.21 10.80
CA VAL A 247 -0.08 8.26 11.37
C VAL A 247 -0.48 7.97 12.83
N THR A 248 0.47 7.48 13.65
CA THR A 248 0.21 7.00 15.03
C THR A 248 -0.43 8.06 15.93
N ASP A 249 0.03 9.32 15.82
CA ASP A 249 -0.52 10.46 16.55
C ASP A 249 -1.72 11.11 15.84
N GLY A 250 -2.27 10.49 14.79
CA GLY A 250 -3.33 11.07 13.97
C GLY A 250 -4.56 11.51 14.76
N ALA A 251 -4.94 10.75 15.79
CA ALA A 251 -6.04 11.09 16.67
C ALA A 251 -5.84 12.38 17.47
N LEU A 252 -4.60 12.90 17.58
CA LEU A 252 -4.28 14.16 18.26
C LEU A 252 -4.39 15.38 17.34
N ILE A 253 -4.44 15.18 16.02
CA ILE A 253 -4.38 16.22 14.98
C ILE A 253 -5.42 15.99 13.87
N VAL A 254 -6.61 15.53 14.26
CA VAL A 254 -7.70 15.17 13.32
C VAL A 254 -8.04 16.31 12.37
N ASP A 255 -8.25 17.51 12.93
CA ASP A 255 -8.65 18.69 12.14
C ASP A 255 -7.58 19.11 11.12
N GLU A 256 -6.31 18.94 11.47
CA GLU A 256 -5.18 19.18 10.58
C GLU A 256 -5.14 18.18 9.43
N LEU A 257 -5.41 16.90 9.71
CA LEU A 257 -5.44 15.84 8.70
C LEU A 257 -6.63 15.99 7.76
N VAL A 258 -7.82 16.33 8.28
CA VAL A 258 -8.99 16.68 7.46
C VAL A 258 -8.68 17.85 6.52
N ARG A 259 -8.04 18.92 7.04
CA ARG A 259 -7.62 20.07 6.21
C ARG A 259 -6.52 19.73 5.21
N ALA A 260 -5.64 18.77 5.53
CA ALA A 260 -4.60 18.31 4.63
C ALA A 260 -5.18 17.55 3.43
N ASN A 261 -6.27 16.80 3.67
CA ASN A 261 -7.00 16.02 2.68
C ASN A 261 -6.07 15.14 1.83
N VAL A 262 -5.24 14.35 2.50
CA VAL A 262 -4.30 13.40 1.89
C VAL A 262 -4.66 11.98 2.29
N PRO A 263 -4.43 10.97 1.45
CA PRO A 263 -4.65 9.57 1.81
C PRO A 263 -3.77 9.16 2.99
N LEU A 264 -4.34 8.37 3.91
CA LEU A 264 -3.69 7.89 5.13
C LEU A 264 -3.63 6.37 5.12
N ALA A 265 -2.44 5.79 5.31
CA ALA A 265 -2.25 4.38 5.59
C ALA A 265 -1.91 4.21 7.08
N VAL A 266 -2.90 3.80 7.88
CA VAL A 266 -2.82 3.80 9.34
C VAL A 266 -2.46 2.42 9.86
N GLY A 267 -1.36 2.34 10.59
CA GLY A 267 -0.90 1.07 11.18
C GLY A 267 0.62 0.89 11.13
N PRO A 268 1.09 -0.33 11.52
CA PRO A 268 0.30 -1.39 12.16
C PRO A 268 -0.13 -1.00 13.57
N THR A 269 -1.39 -1.25 13.89
CA THR A 269 -1.91 -0.99 15.25
C THR A 269 -1.77 -2.20 16.17
N PHE A 270 -1.40 -3.36 15.61
CA PHE A 270 -1.17 -4.61 16.32
C PHE A 270 0.16 -4.58 17.10
N GLY A 271 0.21 -5.27 18.23
CA GLY A 271 1.42 -5.37 19.04
C GLY A 271 1.70 -4.15 19.94
N GLN A 272 2.77 -4.23 20.70
CA GLN A 272 3.18 -3.22 21.68
C GLN A 272 3.97 -2.07 21.03
N PRO A 273 3.98 -0.87 21.62
CA PRO A 273 4.91 0.20 21.23
C PRO A 273 6.37 -0.24 21.44
N SER A 274 7.13 -0.39 20.36
CA SER A 274 8.55 -0.79 20.40
C SER A 274 9.52 0.38 20.46
N LYS A 275 9.03 1.62 20.25
CA LYS A 275 9.81 2.87 20.27
C LYS A 275 8.94 4.04 20.72
N ILE A 276 9.59 5.16 21.13
CA ILE A 276 8.90 6.30 21.74
C ILE A 276 7.85 6.93 20.81
N GLU A 277 8.07 6.96 19.52
CA GLU A 277 7.11 7.52 18.55
C GLU A 277 5.83 6.68 18.38
N LEU A 278 5.80 5.45 18.91
CA LEU A 278 4.63 4.57 18.94
C LEU A 278 3.83 4.64 20.24
N LYS A 279 4.18 5.51 21.19
CA LYS A 279 3.55 5.56 22.53
C LYS A 279 2.03 5.72 22.49
N ASN A 280 1.49 6.36 21.45
CA ASN A 280 0.06 6.61 21.26
C ASN A 280 -0.61 5.61 20.29
N LYS A 281 0.07 4.49 19.98
CA LYS A 281 -0.46 3.43 19.12
C LYS A 281 -1.80 2.93 19.65
N SER A 282 -2.84 2.92 18.82
CA SER A 282 -4.20 2.59 19.23
C SER A 282 -5.01 2.02 18.08
N TRP A 283 -5.82 1.01 18.37
CA TRP A 283 -6.81 0.44 17.44
C TRP A 283 -7.94 1.42 17.10
N LYS A 284 -8.12 2.47 17.92
CA LYS A 284 -9.14 3.50 17.72
C LYS A 284 -8.76 4.52 16.64
N THR A 285 -7.46 4.69 16.39
CA THR A 285 -6.96 5.74 15.48
C THR A 285 -7.57 5.64 14.07
N PRO A 286 -7.62 4.46 13.40
CA PRO A 286 -8.24 4.36 12.08
C PRO A 286 -9.70 4.82 12.06
N GLY A 287 -10.50 4.34 13.03
CA GLY A 287 -11.92 4.70 13.14
C GLY A 287 -12.17 6.17 13.45
N ILE A 288 -11.34 6.79 14.30
CA ILE A 288 -11.42 8.22 14.61
C ILE A 288 -11.19 9.06 13.35
N LEU A 289 -10.16 8.74 12.58
CA LEU A 289 -9.79 9.45 11.35
C LEU A 289 -10.82 9.25 10.24
N ASN A 290 -11.28 8.01 10.05
CA ASN A 290 -12.31 7.69 9.06
C ASN A 290 -13.64 8.41 9.38
N LYS A 291 -14.08 8.39 10.64
CA LYS A 291 -15.29 9.09 11.08
C LYS A 291 -15.22 10.61 10.86
N ALA A 292 -14.02 11.17 10.90
CA ALA A 292 -13.79 12.59 10.60
C ALA A 292 -13.75 12.90 9.09
N GLY A 293 -13.88 11.90 8.23
CA GLY A 293 -13.89 12.04 6.78
C GLY A 293 -12.52 11.89 6.11
N CYS A 294 -11.50 11.43 6.84
CA CYS A 294 -10.22 11.11 6.24
C CYS A 294 -10.32 9.80 5.41
N HIS A 295 -9.60 9.73 4.30
CA HIS A 295 -9.44 8.52 3.50
C HIS A 295 -8.40 7.61 4.17
N VAL A 296 -8.86 6.51 4.77
CA VAL A 296 -8.04 5.64 5.63
C VAL A 296 -7.89 4.25 5.04
N SER A 297 -6.66 3.84 4.78
CA SER A 297 -6.27 2.44 4.58
C SER A 297 -5.70 1.88 5.88
N ILE A 298 -5.93 0.59 6.16
CA ILE A 298 -5.32 -0.13 7.28
C ILE A 298 -4.18 -0.97 6.73
N ILE A 299 -3.02 -0.96 7.40
CA ILE A 299 -1.80 -1.59 6.94
C ILE A 299 -1.18 -2.51 8.00
N THR A 300 -0.45 -3.50 7.53
CA THR A 300 0.38 -4.40 8.36
C THR A 300 1.80 -3.88 8.55
N ASP A 301 2.30 -3.09 7.58
CA ASP A 301 3.73 -2.73 7.52
C ASP A 301 4.62 -3.99 7.61
N SER A 302 4.17 -5.07 6.94
CA SER A 302 4.87 -6.36 6.99
C SER A 302 6.36 -6.18 6.63
N PRO A 303 7.27 -6.73 7.45
CA PRO A 303 7.10 -7.82 8.42
C PRO A 303 6.77 -7.40 9.86
N VAL A 304 6.45 -6.14 10.15
CA VAL A 304 6.09 -5.70 11.52
C VAL A 304 4.86 -6.47 12.03
N THR A 305 3.86 -6.64 11.18
CA THR A 305 2.78 -7.61 11.36
C THR A 305 2.76 -8.46 10.10
N GLU A 306 2.69 -9.78 10.23
CA GLU A 306 2.66 -10.69 9.08
C GLU A 306 1.53 -10.32 8.11
N GLN A 307 1.81 -10.33 6.81
CA GLN A 307 0.90 -9.82 5.77
C GLN A 307 -0.44 -10.54 5.76
N ARG A 308 -0.46 -11.86 6.00
CA ARG A 308 -1.67 -12.69 6.09
C ARG A 308 -2.66 -12.19 7.16
N HIS A 309 -2.20 -11.40 8.11
CA HIS A 309 -2.99 -10.89 9.24
C HIS A 309 -3.63 -9.51 8.96
N LEU A 310 -3.61 -9.03 7.71
CA LEU A 310 -4.21 -7.74 7.33
C LEU A 310 -5.68 -7.63 7.79
N ARG A 311 -6.49 -8.68 7.58
CA ARG A 311 -7.90 -8.70 8.02
C ARG A 311 -8.06 -8.57 9.55
N PHE A 312 -7.11 -9.08 10.33
CA PHE A 312 -7.13 -8.94 11.79
C PHE A 312 -6.78 -7.53 12.24
N CYS A 313 -5.92 -6.81 11.50
CA CYS A 313 -5.69 -5.39 11.74
C CYS A 313 -6.99 -4.59 11.56
N ALA A 314 -7.79 -4.93 10.54
CA ALA A 314 -9.11 -4.33 10.33
C ALA A 314 -10.11 -4.74 11.42
N ALA A 315 -10.14 -6.02 11.83
CA ALA A 315 -10.97 -6.49 12.94
C ALA A 315 -10.68 -5.73 14.25
N MET A 316 -9.41 -5.44 14.53
CA MET A 316 -9.03 -4.63 15.70
C MET A 316 -9.50 -3.17 15.58
N ALA A 317 -9.50 -2.60 14.38
CA ALA A 317 -10.07 -1.27 14.14
C ALA A 317 -11.59 -1.24 14.37
N VAL A 318 -12.31 -2.30 13.94
CA VAL A 318 -13.75 -2.47 14.23
C VAL A 318 -13.98 -2.56 15.75
N ASN A 319 -13.19 -3.38 16.44
CA ASN A 319 -13.25 -3.46 17.91
C ASN A 319 -12.89 -2.10 18.57
N GLY A 320 -12.07 -1.28 17.93
CA GLY A 320 -11.77 0.10 18.31
C GLY A 320 -12.87 1.12 18.01
N GLY A 321 -13.96 0.70 17.36
CA GLY A 321 -15.14 1.53 17.06
C GLY A 321 -15.20 2.06 15.62
N MET A 322 -14.43 1.50 14.69
CA MET A 322 -14.59 1.78 13.26
C MET A 322 -15.84 1.10 12.71
N ASP A 323 -16.58 1.73 11.78
CA ASP A 323 -17.67 1.09 11.08
C ASP A 323 -17.19 -0.15 10.34
N PRO A 324 -17.84 -1.32 10.46
CA PRO A 324 -17.36 -2.56 9.81
C PRO A 324 -17.25 -2.46 8.28
N PHE A 325 -18.18 -1.76 7.62
CA PHE A 325 -18.12 -1.59 6.17
C PHE A 325 -16.93 -0.70 5.77
N GLU A 326 -16.66 0.36 6.53
CA GLU A 326 -15.49 1.22 6.31
C GLU A 326 -14.18 0.48 6.60
N ALA A 327 -14.14 -0.38 7.63
CA ALA A 327 -12.97 -1.22 7.92
C ALA A 327 -12.73 -2.26 6.81
N PHE A 328 -13.77 -2.81 6.23
CA PHE A 328 -13.69 -3.68 5.04
C PHE A 328 -13.11 -2.92 3.84
N ARG A 329 -13.62 -1.73 3.54
CA ARG A 329 -13.08 -0.87 2.48
C ARG A 329 -11.63 -0.45 2.75
N ALA A 330 -11.26 -0.30 4.02
CA ALA A 330 -9.91 0.09 4.43
C ALA A 330 -8.83 -1.00 4.20
N VAL A 331 -9.22 -2.22 3.85
CA VAL A 331 -8.30 -3.31 3.46
C VAL A 331 -8.57 -3.84 2.05
N THR A 332 -9.42 -3.16 1.27
CA THR A 332 -9.79 -3.52 -0.10
C THR A 332 -9.75 -2.31 -1.03
N LEU A 333 -10.82 -1.53 -1.12
CA LEU A 333 -10.96 -0.42 -2.05
C LEU A 333 -10.06 0.78 -1.69
N TYR A 334 -10.04 1.20 -0.43
CA TYR A 334 -9.27 2.38 -0.02
C TYR A 334 -7.76 2.22 -0.21
N PRO A 335 -7.11 1.08 0.11
CA PRO A 335 -5.70 0.90 -0.25
C PRO A 335 -5.47 0.87 -1.76
N ALA A 336 -6.39 0.34 -2.57
CA ALA A 336 -6.29 0.39 -4.03
C ALA A 336 -6.36 1.84 -4.56
N GLU A 337 -7.24 2.68 -3.98
CA GLU A 337 -7.31 4.13 -4.28
C GLU A 337 -6.05 4.86 -3.79
N HIS A 338 -5.56 4.55 -2.58
CA HIS A 338 -4.34 5.12 -2.01
C HIS A 338 -3.11 4.91 -2.91
N ILE A 339 -3.03 3.74 -3.53
CA ILE A 339 -1.93 3.36 -4.44
C ILE A 339 -2.16 3.88 -5.87
N GLY A 340 -3.43 4.14 -6.25
CA GLY A 340 -3.82 4.56 -7.59
C GLY A 340 -4.05 3.42 -8.58
N ILE A 341 -4.53 2.27 -8.10
CA ILE A 341 -4.83 1.06 -8.90
C ILE A 341 -6.28 0.57 -8.72
N SER A 342 -7.17 1.44 -8.24
CA SER A 342 -8.57 1.07 -7.97
C SER A 342 -9.41 0.79 -9.22
N ASP A 343 -8.91 1.14 -10.40
CA ASP A 343 -9.45 0.74 -11.69
C ASP A 343 -9.25 -0.76 -11.98
N ARG A 344 -8.30 -1.41 -11.28
CA ARG A 344 -7.97 -2.82 -11.46
C ARG A 344 -8.43 -3.72 -10.32
N VAL A 345 -8.28 -3.28 -9.06
CA VAL A 345 -8.49 -4.11 -7.86
C VAL A 345 -9.26 -3.37 -6.77
N GLY A 346 -9.52 -4.04 -5.65
CA GLY A 346 -10.09 -3.45 -4.42
C GLY A 346 -11.62 -3.54 -4.32
N SER A 347 -12.32 -3.90 -5.38
CA SER A 347 -13.77 -4.18 -5.35
C SER A 347 -14.14 -5.23 -6.38
N ILE A 348 -15.32 -5.86 -6.22
CA ILE A 348 -15.87 -6.80 -7.19
C ILE A 348 -16.76 -6.02 -8.15
N GLU A 349 -16.21 -5.64 -9.30
CA GLU A 349 -16.89 -4.90 -10.38
C GLU A 349 -16.47 -5.45 -11.74
N VAL A 350 -17.40 -5.43 -12.71
CA VAL A 350 -17.12 -5.86 -14.09
C VAL A 350 -15.96 -5.05 -14.68
N GLY A 351 -15.00 -5.74 -15.29
CA GLY A 351 -13.80 -5.17 -15.88
C GLY A 351 -12.55 -5.16 -14.97
N LYS A 352 -12.73 -5.30 -13.66
CA LYS A 352 -11.60 -5.43 -12.72
C LYS A 352 -10.97 -6.81 -12.76
N ASP A 353 -9.79 -6.93 -12.17
CA ASP A 353 -9.09 -8.20 -12.03
C ASP A 353 -9.93 -9.19 -11.22
N ALA A 354 -9.95 -10.44 -11.64
CA ALA A 354 -10.70 -11.50 -10.98
C ALA A 354 -9.92 -12.03 -9.75
N ASP A 355 -9.79 -11.17 -8.75
CA ASP A 355 -9.12 -11.45 -7.48
C ASP A 355 -10.17 -11.63 -6.39
N PHE A 356 -10.23 -12.81 -5.78
CA PHE A 356 -11.24 -13.16 -4.79
C PHE A 356 -10.63 -13.87 -3.58
N ALA A 357 -11.19 -13.60 -2.40
CA ALA A 357 -11.01 -14.39 -1.20
C ALA A 357 -12.37 -15.01 -0.83
N LEU A 358 -12.46 -16.34 -0.90
CA LEU A 358 -13.64 -17.11 -0.49
C LEU A 358 -13.46 -17.53 0.97
N MET A 359 -14.43 -17.20 1.82
CA MET A 359 -14.34 -17.42 3.27
C MET A 359 -15.59 -18.13 3.80
N ASP A 360 -15.40 -18.99 4.81
CA ASP A 360 -16.49 -19.74 5.47
C ASP A 360 -17.22 -18.94 6.56
N GLY A 361 -16.90 -17.65 6.71
CA GLY A 361 -17.50 -16.77 7.71
C GLY A 361 -17.24 -15.29 7.48
N ASP A 362 -17.49 -14.49 8.51
CA ASP A 362 -17.26 -13.04 8.48
C ASP A 362 -15.76 -12.70 8.41
N LEU A 363 -15.40 -11.67 7.60
CA LEU A 363 -14.04 -11.22 7.38
C LEU A 363 -13.27 -10.95 8.68
N PHE A 364 -13.95 -10.41 9.69
CA PHE A 364 -13.33 -9.96 10.95
C PHE A 364 -13.31 -11.02 12.04
N SER A 365 -13.95 -12.18 11.81
CA SER A 365 -13.97 -13.26 12.79
C SER A 365 -12.66 -14.04 12.80
N LEU A 366 -12.13 -14.29 14.00
CA LEU A 366 -10.94 -15.15 14.18
C LEU A 366 -11.20 -16.61 13.79
N GLN A 367 -12.48 -17.04 13.81
CA GLN A 367 -12.88 -18.42 13.50
C GLN A 367 -13.04 -18.64 12.00
N THR A 368 -13.08 -17.59 11.20
CA THR A 368 -13.23 -17.65 9.76
C THR A 368 -11.94 -18.12 9.09
N ASN A 369 -12.06 -19.10 8.21
CA ASN A 369 -10.98 -19.58 7.35
C ASN A 369 -11.11 -18.95 5.95
N VAL A 370 -9.98 -18.66 5.33
CA VAL A 370 -9.90 -18.44 3.90
C VAL A 370 -9.90 -19.82 3.23
N VAL A 371 -11.00 -20.15 2.57
CA VAL A 371 -11.21 -21.46 1.93
C VAL A 371 -10.47 -21.55 0.60
N ALA A 372 -10.47 -20.45 -0.14
CA ALA A 372 -9.74 -20.33 -1.40
C ALA A 372 -9.42 -18.87 -1.71
N THR A 373 -8.29 -18.66 -2.36
CA THR A 373 -7.89 -17.37 -2.94
C THR A 373 -7.71 -17.53 -4.43
N TYR A 374 -8.21 -16.57 -5.20
CA TYR A 374 -8.05 -16.51 -6.64
C TYR A 374 -7.35 -15.20 -7.01
N ILE A 375 -6.35 -15.29 -7.89
CA ILE A 375 -5.64 -14.13 -8.46
C ILE A 375 -5.73 -14.24 -9.97
N LEU A 376 -6.27 -13.20 -10.62
CA LEU A 376 -6.56 -13.19 -12.05
C LEU A 376 -7.36 -14.43 -12.50
N GLY A 377 -8.31 -14.86 -11.67
CA GLY A 377 -9.16 -16.02 -11.88
C GLY A 377 -8.47 -17.38 -11.71
N SER A 378 -7.19 -17.41 -11.36
CA SER A 378 -6.43 -18.65 -11.08
C SER A 378 -6.40 -18.94 -9.58
N PRO A 379 -6.62 -20.19 -9.15
CA PRO A 379 -6.53 -20.54 -7.74
C PRO A 379 -5.09 -20.43 -7.23
N VAL A 380 -4.95 -19.97 -5.99
CA VAL A 380 -3.69 -20.04 -5.25
C VAL A 380 -3.62 -21.40 -4.57
N CYS A 381 -2.56 -22.16 -4.85
CA CYS A 381 -2.35 -23.55 -4.36
C CYS A 381 -1.28 -23.58 -3.27
#